data_8df238460da697697d9b563c5eef2c6e
#
_entry.id   8df238460da697697d9b563c5eef2c6e
#
_cell.length_a   1.000
_cell.length_b   1.000
_cell.length_c   1.000
_cell.angle_alpha   90.00
_cell.angle_beta   90.00
_cell.angle_gamma   90.00
#
_symmetry.space_group_name_H-M   'P 1'
#
loop_
_entity.id
_entity.type
_entity.pdbx_description
1 polymer ?
#
loop_
_entity_poly.entity_id
_entity_poly.type
_entity_poly.pdbx_seq_one_letter_code
_entity_poly.pdbx_strand_id
1 'polypeptide(L)'
;VCDFEKSDQVNSLHQLISQLDSDSIHGILHSIAFANYSEGVQPFHQTKLKDYLQATHISSFSLIELANACKTALSQNGSVVTIGISSTEVTAENYGFMAPIKASLEANVRYLAKSFSAFSSVRFNSVNAGPLKTSASAGIPGYLKNYLFAEKLTFRKKALLTEEVANT
;
A
#
# COMPACT_ATOMS: atom_id res chain seq x y z
N VAL A 1 -1.44 13.62 12.08
CA VAL A 1 -1.34 12.16 11.95
C VAL A 1 -2.74 11.61 11.86
N CYS A 2 -3.01 10.70 10.94
CA CYS A 2 -4.30 10.05 10.76
C CYS A 2 -4.10 8.53 10.78
N ASP A 3 -4.87 7.86 11.62
CA ASP A 3 -4.97 6.41 11.67
C ASP A 3 -6.24 5.98 10.92
N PHE A 4 -6.09 5.23 9.84
CA PHE A 4 -7.21 4.80 8.99
C PHE A 4 -8.16 3.81 9.66
N GLU A 5 -7.78 3.22 10.81
CA GLU A 5 -8.72 2.44 11.63
C GLU A 5 -9.71 3.30 12.42
N LYS A 6 -9.45 4.60 12.56
CA LYS A 6 -10.23 5.51 13.38
C LYS A 6 -11.07 6.43 12.52
N SER A 7 -12.35 6.15 12.42
CA SER A 7 -13.29 6.91 11.58
C SER A 7 -13.34 8.41 11.92
N ASP A 8 -13.16 8.78 13.18
CA ASP A 8 -13.08 10.18 13.60
C ASP A 8 -11.83 10.89 13.04
N GLN A 9 -10.69 10.20 12.98
CA GLN A 9 -9.47 10.75 12.40
C GLN A 9 -9.56 10.84 10.87
N VAL A 10 -10.16 9.84 10.22
CA VAL A 10 -10.41 9.87 8.77
C VAL A 10 -11.36 11.03 8.43
N ASN A 11 -12.43 11.22 9.20
CA ASN A 11 -13.35 12.35 9.01
C ASN A 11 -12.65 13.71 9.22
N SER A 12 -11.77 13.81 10.23
CA SER A 12 -10.96 15.01 10.46
C SER A 12 -10.00 15.29 9.30
N LEU A 13 -9.39 14.25 8.72
CA LEU A 13 -8.55 14.37 7.52
C LEU A 13 -9.37 14.90 6.33
N HIS A 14 -10.56 14.35 6.09
CA HIS A 14 -11.46 14.83 5.05
C HIS A 14 -11.82 16.31 5.23
N GLN A 15 -12.14 16.74 6.46
CA GLN A 15 -12.43 18.13 6.77
C GLN A 15 -11.23 19.06 6.50
N LEU A 16 -10.02 18.65 6.90
CA LEU A 16 -8.81 19.43 6.65
C LEU A 16 -8.54 19.58 5.15
N ILE A 17 -8.65 18.49 4.40
CA ILE A 17 -8.42 18.51 2.94
C ILE A 17 -9.49 19.33 2.23
N SER A 18 -10.73 19.30 2.67
CA SER A 18 -11.83 20.09 2.07
C SER A 18 -11.65 21.61 2.19
N GLN A 19 -10.76 22.06 3.08
CA GLN A 19 -10.41 23.47 3.24
C GLN A 19 -9.27 23.93 2.31
N LEU A 20 -8.61 22.98 1.62
CA LEU A 20 -7.57 23.28 0.67
C LEU A 20 -8.17 23.77 -0.65
N ASP A 21 -7.49 24.75 -1.26
CA ASP A 21 -7.84 25.18 -2.61
C ASP A 21 -7.62 24.06 -3.63
N SER A 22 -8.30 24.14 -4.76
CA SER A 22 -8.04 23.28 -5.90
C SER A 22 -6.57 23.44 -6.33
N ASP A 23 -5.98 22.36 -6.84
CA ASP A 23 -4.57 22.35 -7.30
C ASP A 23 -3.51 22.51 -6.19
N SER A 24 -3.91 22.32 -4.92
CA SER A 24 -2.98 22.43 -3.76
C SER A 24 -2.12 21.18 -3.56
N ILE A 25 -2.59 20.02 -4.01
CA ILE A 25 -1.90 18.73 -3.84
C ILE A 25 -1.39 18.23 -5.21
N HIS A 26 -0.08 18.23 -5.40
CA HIS A 26 0.53 17.79 -6.65
C HIS A 26 0.92 16.31 -6.64
N GLY A 27 1.06 15.71 -5.47
CA GLY A 27 1.42 14.30 -5.34
C GLY A 27 0.96 13.69 -4.04
N ILE A 28 0.63 12.39 -4.08
CA ILE A 28 0.31 11.57 -2.93
C ILE A 28 1.16 10.33 -2.96
N LEU A 29 1.88 10.06 -1.86
CA LEU A 29 2.54 8.79 -1.62
C LEU A 29 1.75 8.00 -0.58
N HIS A 30 1.10 6.92 -1.03
CA HIS A 30 0.43 5.95 -0.17
C HIS A 30 1.39 4.81 0.16
N SER A 31 2.11 4.93 1.28
CA SER A 31 3.06 3.92 1.78
C SER A 31 2.56 3.35 3.11
N ILE A 32 1.36 2.80 3.10
CA ILE A 32 0.65 2.32 4.29
C ILE A 32 0.37 0.83 4.14
N ALA A 33 0.70 0.05 5.15
CA ALA A 33 0.31 -1.35 5.26
C ALA A 33 0.31 -1.80 6.72
N PHE A 34 -0.67 -2.62 7.06
CA PHE A 34 -0.75 -3.26 8.36
C PHE A 34 -1.34 -4.66 8.23
N ALA A 35 -0.81 -5.59 9.01
CA ALA A 35 -1.41 -6.90 9.24
C ALA A 35 -1.15 -7.32 10.69
N ASN A 36 -2.18 -7.86 11.33
CA ASN A 36 -2.06 -8.40 12.69
C ASN A 36 -1.40 -9.79 12.65
N TYR A 37 -0.17 -9.86 13.14
CA TYR A 37 0.60 -11.11 13.31
C TYR A 37 0.81 -11.46 14.79
N SER A 38 -0.02 -10.95 15.70
CA SER A 38 0.13 -11.19 17.15
C SER A 38 0.11 -12.67 17.55
N GLU A 39 -0.57 -13.51 16.76
CA GLU A 39 -0.62 -14.97 16.93
C GLU A 39 0.34 -15.73 16.00
N GLY A 40 1.31 -15.03 15.38
CA GLY A 40 2.18 -15.57 14.36
C GLY A 40 1.52 -15.72 12.99
N VAL A 41 2.26 -16.26 12.03
CA VAL A 41 1.72 -16.56 10.69
C VAL A 41 1.01 -17.91 10.74
N GLN A 42 -0.28 -17.89 10.48
CA GLN A 42 -1.13 -19.09 10.42
C GLN A 42 -1.22 -19.62 8.98
N PRO A 43 -1.54 -20.90 8.78
CA PRO A 43 -1.90 -21.42 7.46
C PRO A 43 -3.01 -20.57 6.83
N PHE A 44 -2.90 -20.25 5.52
CA PHE A 44 -3.78 -19.29 4.86
C PHE A 44 -5.28 -19.61 5.05
N HIS A 45 -5.68 -20.87 5.01
CA HIS A 45 -7.07 -21.30 5.20
C HIS A 45 -7.61 -21.09 6.62
N GLN A 46 -6.74 -20.75 7.59
CA GLN A 46 -7.10 -20.41 8.97
C GLN A 46 -7.14 -18.90 9.21
N THR A 47 -7.01 -18.10 8.15
CA THR A 47 -7.09 -16.65 8.25
C THR A 47 -8.38 -16.20 8.92
N LYS A 48 -8.27 -15.38 9.96
CA LYS A 48 -9.42 -14.84 10.69
C LYS A 48 -10.04 -13.68 9.90
N LEU A 49 -11.35 -13.69 9.76
CA LEU A 49 -12.09 -12.63 9.04
C LEU A 49 -11.76 -11.24 9.58
N LYS A 50 -11.68 -11.08 10.91
CA LYS A 50 -11.36 -9.80 11.55
C LYS A 50 -10.01 -9.26 11.05
N ASP A 51 -8.96 -10.08 11.08
CA ASP A 51 -7.60 -9.66 10.71
C ASP A 51 -7.51 -9.38 9.20
N TYR A 52 -8.22 -10.18 8.40
CA TYR A 52 -8.30 -9.96 6.95
C TYR A 52 -8.99 -8.64 6.60
N LEU A 53 -10.13 -8.34 7.23
CA LEU A 53 -10.86 -7.10 7.01
C LEU A 53 -10.06 -5.88 7.46
N GLN A 54 -9.43 -5.94 8.64
CA GLN A 54 -8.57 -4.88 9.15
C GLN A 54 -7.43 -4.59 8.18
N ALA A 55 -6.70 -5.61 7.78
CA ALA A 55 -5.58 -5.45 6.87
C ALA A 55 -6.03 -4.96 5.48
N THR A 56 -7.19 -5.40 4.99
CA THR A 56 -7.77 -4.92 3.72
C THR A 56 -8.11 -3.44 3.82
N HIS A 57 -8.74 -3.01 4.91
CA HIS A 57 -9.08 -1.61 5.11
C HIS A 57 -7.82 -0.73 5.11
N ILE A 58 -6.85 -1.04 5.98
CA ILE A 58 -5.66 -0.21 6.16
C ILE A 58 -4.72 -0.28 4.94
N SER A 59 -4.52 -1.46 4.35
CA SER A 59 -3.46 -1.66 3.36
C SER A 59 -3.92 -1.55 1.90
N SER A 60 -5.22 -1.51 1.64
CA SER A 60 -5.78 -1.49 0.28
C SER A 60 -6.87 -0.45 0.11
N PHE A 61 -7.93 -0.50 0.94
CA PHE A 61 -9.08 0.39 0.80
C PHE A 61 -8.74 1.85 1.16
N SER A 62 -7.82 2.06 2.09
CA SER A 62 -7.34 3.40 2.48
C SER A 62 -6.82 4.24 1.30
N LEU A 63 -6.31 3.61 0.22
CA LEU A 63 -5.95 4.32 -1.00
C LEU A 63 -7.19 4.94 -1.67
N ILE A 64 -8.32 4.23 -1.68
CA ILE A 64 -9.58 4.73 -2.24
C ILE A 64 -10.11 5.88 -1.40
N GLU A 65 -10.11 5.73 -0.06
CA GLU A 65 -10.53 6.78 0.87
C GLU A 65 -9.69 8.04 0.71
N LEU A 66 -8.36 7.89 0.66
CA LEU A 66 -7.44 9.01 0.51
C LEU A 66 -7.61 9.71 -0.85
N ALA A 67 -7.72 8.95 -1.94
CA ALA A 67 -7.96 9.51 -3.26
C ALA A 67 -9.28 10.28 -3.34
N ASN A 68 -10.35 9.75 -2.72
CA ASN A 68 -11.63 10.41 -2.65
C ASN A 68 -11.57 11.70 -1.80
N ALA A 69 -10.90 11.66 -0.65
CA ALA A 69 -10.70 12.83 0.20
C ALA A 69 -9.97 13.96 -0.53
N CYS A 70 -8.92 13.61 -1.29
CA CYS A 70 -8.08 14.58 -1.99
C CYS A 70 -8.63 15.04 -3.34
N LYS A 71 -9.75 14.47 -3.82
CA LYS A 71 -10.26 14.65 -5.19
C LYS A 71 -10.33 16.11 -5.64
N THR A 72 -10.80 17.02 -4.78
CA THR A 72 -10.97 18.44 -5.12
C THR A 72 -9.71 19.27 -4.98
N ALA A 73 -8.80 18.87 -4.10
CA ALA A 73 -7.54 19.54 -3.85
C ALA A 73 -6.38 19.04 -4.74
N LEU A 74 -6.55 17.85 -5.37
CA LEU A 74 -5.56 17.30 -6.28
C LEU A 74 -5.43 18.14 -7.53
N SER A 75 -4.17 18.45 -7.90
CA SER A 75 -3.82 19.06 -9.18
C SER A 75 -4.33 18.20 -10.34
N GLN A 76 -4.80 18.84 -11.40
CA GLN A 76 -5.29 18.18 -12.61
C GLN A 76 -4.26 17.24 -13.24
N ASN A 77 -2.97 17.53 -13.05
CA ASN A 77 -1.84 16.72 -13.55
C ASN A 77 -1.10 16.00 -12.39
N GLY A 78 -1.73 15.85 -11.23
CA GLY A 78 -1.16 15.24 -10.05
C GLY A 78 -0.75 13.78 -10.24
N SER A 79 0.01 13.25 -9.30
CA SER A 79 0.46 11.86 -9.29
C SER A 79 0.16 11.21 -7.94
N VAL A 80 -0.45 10.04 -7.99
CA VAL A 80 -0.69 9.19 -6.81
C VAL A 80 0.13 7.92 -6.98
N VAL A 81 0.99 7.65 -6.00
CA VAL A 81 1.86 6.47 -5.99
C VAL A 81 1.58 5.64 -4.75
N THR A 82 1.45 4.34 -4.91
CA THR A 82 1.36 3.39 -3.79
C THR A 82 2.50 2.38 -3.82
N ILE A 83 2.79 1.77 -2.67
CA ILE A 83 3.82 0.73 -2.57
C ILE A 83 3.15 -0.65 -2.58
N GLY A 84 3.37 -1.36 -3.68
CA GLY A 84 2.90 -2.73 -3.90
C GLY A 84 3.93 -3.78 -3.49
N ILE A 85 3.85 -4.95 -4.12
CA ILE A 85 4.82 -6.05 -3.99
C ILE A 85 5.30 -6.48 -5.38
N SER A 86 6.47 -7.09 -5.46
CA SER A 86 7.12 -7.46 -6.72
C SER A 86 6.33 -8.46 -7.58
N SER A 87 5.52 -9.29 -6.97
CA SER A 87 4.60 -10.18 -7.69
C SER A 87 3.42 -10.59 -6.81
N THR A 88 2.24 -10.58 -7.39
CA THR A 88 0.99 -11.13 -6.81
C THR A 88 0.69 -12.54 -7.31
N GLU A 89 1.47 -13.06 -8.27
CA GLU A 89 1.31 -14.37 -8.88
C GLU A 89 2.12 -15.46 -8.17
N VAL A 90 3.18 -15.06 -7.44
CA VAL A 90 4.05 -15.98 -6.70
C VAL A 90 3.63 -16.04 -5.24
N THR A 91 3.36 -17.24 -4.76
CA THR A 91 3.06 -17.46 -3.33
C THR A 91 4.36 -17.51 -2.53
N ALA A 92 4.52 -16.57 -1.59
CA ALA A 92 5.64 -16.56 -0.65
C ALA A 92 5.22 -17.17 0.69
N GLU A 93 6.07 -18.02 1.25
CA GLU A 93 5.90 -18.50 2.62
C GLU A 93 5.89 -17.30 3.60
N ASN A 94 5.11 -17.41 4.66
CA ASN A 94 5.05 -16.43 5.75
C ASN A 94 4.56 -15.02 5.33
N TYR A 95 3.97 -14.86 4.15
CA TYR A 95 3.34 -13.60 3.75
C TYR A 95 1.82 -13.60 3.97
N GLY A 96 1.21 -14.80 4.04
CA GLY A 96 -0.17 -15.03 4.42
C GLY A 96 -1.17 -14.23 3.59
N PHE A 97 -2.14 -13.64 4.27
CA PHE A 97 -3.24 -12.91 3.63
C PHE A 97 -2.82 -11.53 3.08
N MET A 98 -1.61 -11.06 3.35
CA MET A 98 -1.14 -9.78 2.76
C MET A 98 -0.96 -9.86 1.25
N ALA A 99 -0.64 -11.03 0.68
CA ALA A 99 -0.50 -11.18 -0.77
C ALA A 99 -1.80 -10.87 -1.53
N PRO A 100 -2.97 -11.49 -1.23
CA PRO A 100 -4.23 -11.13 -1.85
C PRO A 100 -4.67 -9.69 -1.55
N ILE A 101 -4.32 -9.12 -0.40
CA ILE A 101 -4.61 -7.70 -0.10
C ILE A 101 -3.77 -6.78 -0.99
N LYS A 102 -2.50 -7.09 -1.24
CA LYS A 102 -1.66 -6.33 -2.17
C LYS A 102 -2.13 -6.50 -3.63
N ALA A 103 -2.65 -7.66 -4.02
CA ALA A 103 -3.30 -7.84 -5.32
C ALA A 103 -4.55 -6.94 -5.45
N SER A 104 -5.35 -6.84 -4.39
CA SER A 104 -6.46 -5.89 -4.32
C SER A 104 -5.99 -4.44 -4.47
N LEU A 105 -4.91 -4.04 -3.80
CA LEU A 105 -4.32 -2.70 -3.92
C LEU A 105 -3.92 -2.39 -5.36
N GLU A 106 -3.27 -3.32 -6.06
CA GLU A 106 -2.92 -3.16 -7.48
C GLU A 106 -4.15 -3.00 -8.38
N ALA A 107 -5.22 -3.76 -8.10
CA ALA A 107 -6.47 -3.59 -8.81
C ALA A 107 -7.06 -2.19 -8.55
N ASN A 108 -7.06 -1.72 -7.30
CA ASN A 108 -7.56 -0.40 -6.92
C ASN A 108 -6.83 0.72 -7.66
N VAL A 109 -5.51 0.63 -7.86
CA VAL A 109 -4.74 1.60 -8.67
C VAL A 109 -5.33 1.74 -10.07
N ARG A 110 -5.58 0.61 -10.76
CA ARG A 110 -6.16 0.61 -12.12
C ARG A 110 -7.57 1.20 -12.16
N TYR A 111 -8.41 0.83 -11.20
CA TYR A 111 -9.78 1.34 -11.13
C TYR A 111 -9.84 2.82 -10.73
N LEU A 112 -8.96 3.29 -9.86
CA LEU A 112 -8.84 4.71 -9.53
C LEU A 112 -8.35 5.52 -10.75
N ALA A 113 -7.33 5.04 -11.47
CA ALA A 113 -6.89 5.67 -12.73
C ALA A 113 -8.05 5.81 -13.72
N LYS A 114 -8.84 4.74 -13.90
CA LYS A 114 -10.02 4.76 -14.76
C LYS A 114 -11.08 5.74 -14.25
N SER A 115 -11.36 5.75 -12.95
CA SER A 115 -12.38 6.63 -12.36
C SER A 115 -12.00 8.11 -12.50
N PHE A 116 -10.76 8.45 -12.19
CA PHE A 116 -10.25 9.82 -12.24
C PHE A 116 -10.07 10.33 -13.67
N SER A 117 -9.80 9.46 -14.65
CA SER A 117 -9.67 9.85 -16.05
C SER A 117 -10.93 10.50 -16.66
N ALA A 118 -12.09 10.36 -16.00
CA ALA A 118 -13.33 10.99 -16.44
C ALA A 118 -13.34 12.51 -16.21
N PHE A 119 -12.50 13.04 -15.31
CA PHE A 119 -12.54 14.47 -14.92
C PHE A 119 -11.16 15.08 -14.66
N SER A 120 -10.07 14.32 -14.78
CA SER A 120 -8.70 14.80 -14.55
C SER A 120 -7.68 14.02 -15.35
N SER A 121 -6.42 14.51 -15.36
CA SER A 121 -5.24 13.80 -15.87
C SER A 121 -4.36 13.24 -14.75
N VAL A 122 -4.90 13.05 -13.55
CA VAL A 122 -4.20 12.46 -12.41
C VAL A 122 -3.75 11.04 -12.74
N ARG A 123 -2.49 10.76 -12.47
CA ARG A 123 -1.88 9.44 -12.71
C ARG A 123 -1.86 8.64 -11.43
N PHE A 124 -2.25 7.38 -11.52
CA PHE A 124 -2.18 6.41 -10.42
C PHE A 124 -1.19 5.31 -10.79
N ASN A 125 -0.17 5.11 -9.96
CA ASN A 125 0.87 4.12 -10.19
C ASN A 125 1.17 3.33 -8.91
N SER A 126 1.72 2.14 -9.08
CA SER A 126 2.26 1.33 -7.99
C SER A 126 3.74 1.08 -8.23
N VAL A 127 4.56 1.31 -7.20
CA VAL A 127 5.95 0.87 -7.18
C VAL A 127 5.99 -0.49 -6.49
N ASN A 128 6.25 -1.54 -7.26
CA ASN A 128 6.18 -2.92 -6.81
C ASN A 128 7.58 -3.43 -6.48
N ALA A 129 8.01 -3.20 -5.25
CA ALA A 129 9.32 -3.58 -4.76
C ALA A 129 9.36 -5.02 -4.24
N GLY A 130 10.53 -5.64 -4.36
CA GLY A 130 10.87 -6.84 -3.59
C GLY A 130 11.02 -6.55 -2.10
N PRO A 131 11.38 -7.55 -1.28
CA PRO A 131 11.53 -7.36 0.15
C PRO A 131 12.56 -6.28 0.50
N LEU A 132 12.17 -5.34 1.35
CA LEU A 132 13.03 -4.27 1.87
C LEU A 132 13.29 -4.46 3.37
N LYS A 133 14.49 -4.11 3.81
CA LYS A 133 14.87 -4.16 5.23
C LYS A 133 14.48 -2.85 5.90
N THR A 134 13.30 -2.83 6.53
CA THR A 134 12.74 -1.65 7.21
C THR A 134 12.29 -2.01 8.61
N SER A 135 12.04 -1.01 9.46
CA SER A 135 11.44 -1.22 10.80
C SER A 135 10.06 -1.91 10.71
N ALA A 136 9.25 -1.56 9.72
CA ALA A 136 7.95 -2.18 9.50
C ALA A 136 8.08 -3.68 9.13
N SER A 137 9.03 -4.04 8.27
CA SER A 137 9.26 -5.43 7.87
C SER A 137 9.84 -6.29 8.99
N ALA A 138 10.52 -5.68 9.97
CA ALA A 138 11.04 -6.40 11.13
C ALA A 138 9.94 -7.00 12.02
N GLY A 139 8.73 -6.45 11.97
CA GLY A 139 7.55 -6.98 12.67
C GLY A 139 6.89 -8.20 12.01
N ILE A 140 7.32 -8.60 10.82
CA ILE A 140 6.73 -9.74 10.10
C ILE A 140 7.47 -11.02 10.49
N PRO A 141 6.80 -12.02 11.07
CA PRO A 141 7.44 -13.28 11.46
C PRO A 141 8.09 -13.99 10.25
N GLY A 142 9.34 -14.39 10.40
CA GLY A 142 10.09 -15.10 9.33
C GLY A 142 10.55 -14.23 8.16
N TYR A 143 10.34 -12.90 8.20
CA TYR A 143 10.68 -11.98 7.11
C TYR A 143 12.15 -12.05 6.68
N LEU A 144 13.08 -12.16 7.63
CA LEU A 144 14.51 -12.22 7.32
C LEU A 144 14.85 -13.40 6.41
N LYS A 145 14.23 -14.56 6.61
CA LYS A 145 14.42 -15.74 5.76
C LYS A 145 13.98 -15.45 4.32
N ASN A 146 12.81 -14.83 4.16
CA ASN A 146 12.30 -14.46 2.84
C ASN A 146 13.16 -13.40 2.16
N TYR A 147 13.65 -12.41 2.92
CA TYR A 147 14.56 -11.39 2.43
C TYR A 147 15.87 -11.99 1.89
N LEU A 148 16.53 -12.85 2.67
CA LEU A 148 17.78 -13.53 2.26
C LEU A 148 17.56 -14.49 1.07
N PHE A 149 16.39 -15.12 1.00
CA PHE A 149 16.04 -15.95 -0.15
C PHE A 149 15.86 -15.11 -1.42
N ALA A 150 15.12 -14.00 -1.33
CA ALA A 150 14.95 -13.07 -2.45
C ALA A 150 16.29 -12.48 -2.94
N GLU A 151 17.20 -12.13 -2.02
CA GLU A 151 18.56 -11.68 -2.35
C GLU A 151 19.29 -12.70 -3.23
N LYS A 152 19.21 -13.99 -2.89
CA LYS A 152 19.85 -15.05 -3.67
C LYS A 152 19.22 -15.27 -5.04
N LEU A 153 17.91 -14.99 -5.19
CA LEU A 153 17.18 -15.16 -6.45
C LEU A 153 17.46 -14.04 -7.44
N THR A 154 17.74 -12.83 -6.99
CA THR A 154 18.01 -11.71 -7.89
C THR A 154 19.26 -11.96 -8.76
N PHE A 155 19.22 -11.52 -10.01
CA PHE A 155 20.40 -11.63 -10.89
C PHE A 155 21.61 -10.86 -10.33
N ARG A 156 21.37 -9.74 -9.66
CA ARG A 156 22.42 -8.93 -9.02
C ARG A 156 23.01 -9.59 -7.77
N LYS A 157 22.41 -10.67 -7.25
CA LYS A 157 22.76 -11.30 -5.97
C LYS A 157 22.91 -10.31 -4.82
N LYS A 158 22.06 -9.28 -4.86
CA LYS A 158 22.04 -8.17 -3.92
C LYS A 158 20.59 -7.77 -3.64
N ALA A 159 20.28 -7.58 -2.38
CA ALA A 159 18.97 -7.08 -1.97
C ALA A 159 18.73 -5.62 -2.41
N LEU A 160 17.47 -5.26 -2.53
CA LEU A 160 17.06 -3.88 -2.80
C LEU A 160 17.34 -2.98 -1.59
N LEU A 161 17.75 -1.76 -1.87
CA LEU A 161 17.85 -0.69 -0.90
C LEU A 161 16.58 0.20 -0.95
N THR A 162 16.20 0.77 0.18
CA THR A 162 15.06 1.70 0.25
C THR A 162 15.25 2.90 -0.67
N GLU A 163 16.49 3.39 -0.81
CA GLU A 163 16.83 4.49 -1.72
C GLU A 163 16.59 4.15 -3.19
N GLU A 164 16.84 2.89 -3.60
CA GLU A 164 16.59 2.45 -4.98
C GLU A 164 15.09 2.49 -5.29
N VAL A 165 14.25 2.15 -4.32
CA VAL A 165 12.79 2.23 -4.45
C VAL A 165 12.30 3.67 -4.41
N ALA A 166 12.91 4.53 -3.58
CA ALA A 166 12.54 5.93 -3.48
C ALA A 166 12.89 6.74 -4.74
N ASN A 167 13.87 6.30 -5.51
CA ASN A 167 14.31 6.94 -6.74
C ASN A 167 13.53 6.49 -7.99
N THR A 168 12.54 5.59 -7.82
CA THR A 168 11.68 5.09 -8.89
C THR A 168 10.45 5.96 -9.06
#